data_c9dc00086b56dab69dacaa5f99060a78
#
_entry.id   c9dc00086b56dab69dacaa5f99060a78
#
_cell.length_a   1.000
_cell.length_b   1.000
_cell.length_c   1.000
_cell.angle_alpha   90.00
_cell.angle_beta   90.00
_cell.angle_gamma   90.00
#
_symmetry.space_group_name_H-M   'P 1'
#
loop_
_entity.id
_entity.type
_entity.pdbx_description
1 polymer ?
#
loop_
_entity_poly.entity_id
_entity_poly.type
_entity_poly.pdbx_seq_one_letter_code
_entity_poly.pdbx_strand_id
1 'polypeptide(L)'
;PQITLWQRPLVSIKVEGQIKEALLDTGADDTVLEETTILSGKWKPKMIGGIGGFIKVRQYEEISIEICGKKAIGAVLVGPTPVNIIGRNMLTQLGCTLNF
;
A
#
# COMPACT_ATOMS: atom_id res chain seq x y z
N PRO A 1 10.14 -18.53 -12.71
CA PRO A 1 10.70 -18.29 -11.38
C PRO A 1 9.79 -18.87 -10.31
N GLN A 2 10.38 -19.60 -9.42
CA GLN A 2 9.64 -20.11 -8.29
C GLN A 2 9.64 -19.06 -7.18
N ILE A 3 8.45 -18.60 -6.85
CA ILE A 3 8.28 -17.74 -5.69
C ILE A 3 7.83 -18.65 -4.55
N THR A 4 8.71 -18.82 -3.59
CA THR A 4 8.40 -19.63 -2.42
C THR A 4 7.51 -18.83 -1.47
N LEU A 5 6.72 -19.52 -0.65
CA LEU A 5 5.84 -18.86 0.31
C LEU A 5 6.60 -18.07 1.38
N TRP A 6 7.90 -18.28 1.48
CA TRP A 6 8.78 -17.54 2.39
C TRP A 6 9.12 -16.16 1.89
N GLN A 7 9.10 -15.98 0.58
CA GLN A 7 9.51 -14.75 -0.05
C GLN A 7 8.28 -14.03 -0.56
N ARG A 8 7.84 -13.04 0.18
CA ARG A 8 6.81 -12.14 -0.30
C ARG A 8 7.46 -11.19 -1.29
N PRO A 9 6.90 -11.04 -2.49
CA PRO A 9 7.51 -10.19 -3.49
C PRO A 9 7.44 -8.73 -3.06
N LEU A 10 8.60 -8.12 -2.89
CA LEU A 10 8.72 -6.68 -2.70
C LEU A 10 8.94 -6.05 -4.05
N VAL A 11 8.19 -5.03 -4.35
CA VAL A 11 8.31 -4.27 -5.58
C VAL A 11 8.63 -2.82 -5.28
N SER A 12 9.31 -2.17 -6.21
CA SER A 12 9.57 -0.74 -6.09
C SER A 12 8.33 0.02 -6.53
N ILE A 13 7.91 0.96 -5.70
CA ILE A 13 6.79 1.84 -6.00
C ILE A 13 7.26 3.28 -5.93
N LYS A 14 6.54 4.16 -6.59
CA LYS A 14 6.82 5.58 -6.52
C LYS A 14 5.58 6.30 -6.01
N VAL A 15 5.74 6.96 -4.88
CA VAL A 15 4.65 7.67 -4.21
C VAL A 15 5.05 9.13 -4.09
N GLU A 16 4.36 10.01 -4.81
CA GLU A 16 4.63 11.45 -4.82
C GLU A 16 6.12 11.80 -4.97
N GLY A 17 6.78 11.12 -5.91
CA GLY A 17 8.20 11.36 -6.18
C GLY A 17 9.16 10.60 -5.27
N GLN A 18 8.66 9.85 -4.31
CA GLN A 18 9.48 9.05 -3.40
C GLN A 18 9.47 7.59 -3.83
N ILE A 19 10.64 7.00 -3.94
CA ILE A 19 10.76 5.58 -4.28
C ILE A 19 10.81 4.76 -3.00
N LYS A 20 9.92 3.77 -2.90
CA LYS A 20 9.81 2.89 -1.74
C LYS A 20 9.61 1.45 -2.18
N GLU A 21 9.85 0.52 -1.29
CA GLU A 21 9.55 -0.89 -1.52
C GLU A 21 8.25 -1.24 -0.83
N ALA A 22 7.44 -2.05 -1.47
CA ALA A 22 6.15 -2.47 -0.93
C ALA A 22 5.83 -3.91 -1.28
N LEU A 23 5.00 -4.53 -0.45
CA LEU A 23 4.42 -5.84 -0.72
C LEU A 23 3.14 -5.68 -1.51
N LEU A 24 2.96 -6.52 -2.51
CA LEU A 24 1.68 -6.64 -3.19
C LEU A 24 0.86 -7.69 -2.45
N ASP A 25 -0.17 -7.26 -1.75
CA ASP A 25 -0.97 -8.13 -0.90
C ASP A 25 -2.44 -8.14 -1.33
N THR A 26 -2.83 -9.21 -2.03
CA THR A 26 -4.21 -9.40 -2.48
C THR A 26 -5.16 -9.68 -1.34
N GLY A 27 -4.65 -10.05 -0.17
CA GLY A 27 -5.46 -10.26 1.02
C GLY A 27 -5.80 -8.98 1.76
N ALA A 28 -5.13 -7.86 1.44
CA ALA A 28 -5.39 -6.58 2.05
C ALA A 28 -6.34 -5.76 1.17
N ASP A 29 -7.38 -5.20 1.76
CA ASP A 29 -8.31 -4.34 1.03
C ASP A 29 -7.72 -2.97 0.74
N ASP A 30 -6.94 -2.45 1.68
CA ASP A 30 -6.41 -1.10 1.63
C ASP A 30 -4.91 -1.10 1.46
N THR A 31 -4.39 0.02 0.92
CA THR A 31 -2.96 0.27 0.82
C THR A 31 -2.51 1.00 2.07
N VAL A 32 -1.49 0.47 2.74
CA VAL A 32 -0.97 1.03 3.98
C VAL A 32 0.53 1.30 3.81
N LEU A 33 0.93 2.53 4.05
CA LEU A 33 2.33 2.95 3.97
C LEU A 33 2.89 3.25 5.35
N GLU A 34 4.20 3.09 5.49
CA GLU A 34 4.91 3.37 6.73
C GLU A 34 4.75 4.82 7.16
N GLU A 35 4.81 5.09 8.47
CA GLU A 35 4.66 6.43 9.04
C GLU A 35 5.71 7.42 8.55
N THR A 36 6.84 6.94 8.11
CA THR A 36 7.90 7.79 7.55
C THR A 36 7.54 8.37 6.18
N THR A 37 6.48 7.86 5.56
CA THR A 37 6.01 8.36 4.28
C THR A 37 5.36 9.73 4.46
N ILE A 38 5.89 10.72 3.76
CA ILE A 38 5.37 12.09 3.81
C ILE A 38 4.52 12.31 2.58
N LEU A 39 3.23 12.57 2.80
CA LEU A 39 2.29 12.84 1.73
C LEU A 39 1.74 14.25 1.89
N SER A 40 1.56 14.92 0.77
CA SER A 40 0.90 16.23 0.74
C SER A 40 -0.60 16.05 0.62
N GLY A 41 -1.36 17.04 1.11
CA GLY A 41 -2.80 17.05 0.99
C GLY A 41 -3.52 16.79 2.31
N LYS A 42 -4.83 16.74 2.22
CA LYS A 42 -5.67 16.56 3.40
C LYS A 42 -5.79 15.08 3.73
N TRP A 43 -5.88 14.80 5.02
CA TRP A 43 -6.06 13.45 5.52
C TRP A 43 -7.10 13.43 6.63
N LYS A 44 -7.63 12.25 6.88
CA LYS A 44 -8.59 12.00 7.95
C LYS A 44 -8.05 10.92 8.87
N PRO A 45 -8.28 11.00 10.17
CA PRO A 45 -7.95 9.90 11.05
C PRO A 45 -8.86 8.71 10.79
N LYS A 46 -8.30 7.53 10.79
CA LYS A 46 -9.03 6.28 10.63
C LYS A 46 -8.49 5.25 11.60
N MET A 47 -9.35 4.41 12.10
CA MET A 47 -8.97 3.29 12.96
C MET A 47 -9.05 2.01 12.14
N ILE A 48 -7.96 1.25 12.13
CA ILE A 48 -7.93 -0.05 11.48
C ILE A 48 -7.44 -1.09 12.48
N GLY A 49 -7.78 -2.32 12.23
CA GLY A 49 -7.37 -3.42 13.08
C GLY A 49 -8.51 -4.37 13.36
N GLY A 50 -8.32 -5.21 14.35
CA GLY A 50 -9.29 -6.22 14.73
C GLY A 50 -8.82 -6.93 15.98
N ILE A 51 -8.29 -8.14 15.81
CA ILE A 51 -7.82 -8.94 16.92
C ILE A 51 -6.62 -8.26 17.58
N GLY A 52 -6.72 -7.96 18.86
CA GLY A 52 -5.65 -7.34 19.62
C GLY A 52 -5.69 -5.81 19.70
N GLY A 53 -6.69 -5.17 19.09
CA GLY A 53 -6.90 -3.75 19.18
C GLY A 53 -6.89 -3.03 17.86
N PHE A 54 -7.09 -1.71 17.93
CA PHE A 54 -7.13 -0.85 16.75
C PHE A 54 -5.90 0.05 16.72
N ILE A 55 -5.41 0.34 15.53
CA ILE A 55 -4.37 1.34 15.35
C ILE A 55 -4.95 2.54 14.61
N LYS A 56 -4.46 3.72 14.98
CA LYS A 56 -4.87 4.96 14.35
C LYS A 56 -3.95 5.24 13.18
N VAL A 57 -4.53 5.46 12.01
CA VAL A 57 -3.79 5.78 10.79
C VAL A 57 -4.33 7.06 10.18
N ARG A 58 -3.57 7.66 9.28
CA ARG A 58 -4.00 8.81 8.49
C ARG A 58 -4.46 8.31 7.14
N GLN A 59 -5.68 8.67 6.76
CA GLN A 59 -6.22 8.31 5.45
C GLN A 59 -6.10 9.51 4.52
N TYR A 60 -5.29 9.35 3.49
CA TYR A 60 -5.18 10.31 2.40
C TYR A 60 -6.01 9.80 1.24
N GLU A 61 -6.70 10.70 0.56
CA GLU A 61 -7.53 10.37 -0.59
C GLU A 61 -6.81 10.81 -1.87
N GLU A 62 -7.04 10.07 -2.95
CA GLU A 62 -6.53 10.41 -4.29
C GLU A 62 -5.01 10.53 -4.36
N ILE A 63 -4.33 9.59 -3.75
CA ILE A 63 -2.87 9.50 -3.85
C ILE A 63 -2.50 8.65 -5.05
N SER A 64 -1.60 9.17 -5.87
CA SER A 64 -1.10 8.46 -7.04
C SER A 64 0.11 7.63 -6.66
N ILE A 65 0.06 6.35 -6.96
CA ILE A 65 1.17 5.43 -6.77
C ILE A 65 1.51 4.79 -8.11
N GLU A 66 2.78 4.83 -8.47
CA GLU A 66 3.26 4.17 -9.68
C GLU A 66 3.91 2.83 -9.31
N ILE A 67 3.43 1.78 -9.93
CA ILE A 67 3.91 0.42 -9.69
C ILE A 67 4.19 -0.23 -11.05
N CYS A 68 5.43 -0.65 -11.27
CA CYS A 68 5.84 -1.30 -12.53
C CYS A 68 5.45 -0.48 -13.77
N GLY A 69 5.60 0.82 -13.70
CA GLY A 69 5.29 1.72 -14.81
C GLY A 69 3.81 2.05 -15.00
N LYS A 70 2.96 1.53 -14.13
CA LYS A 70 1.53 1.81 -14.17
C LYS A 70 1.12 2.64 -12.96
N LYS A 71 0.18 3.54 -13.16
CA LYS A 71 -0.31 4.40 -12.08
C LYS A 71 -1.65 3.92 -11.57
N ALA A 72 -1.80 3.97 -10.26
CA ALA A 72 -3.08 3.76 -9.57
C ALA A 72 -3.34 4.97 -8.68
N ILE A 73 -4.58 5.35 -8.56
CA ILE A 73 -4.99 6.48 -7.72
C ILE A 73 -6.06 6.00 -6.77
N GLY A 74 -5.91 6.33 -5.50
CA GLY A 74 -6.91 5.95 -4.52
C GLY A 74 -6.50 6.33 -3.11
N ALA A 75 -7.28 5.87 -2.15
CA ALA A 75 -7.01 6.12 -0.75
C ALA A 75 -5.78 5.36 -0.27
N VAL A 76 -4.97 6.03 0.52
CA VAL A 76 -3.76 5.46 1.10
C VAL A 76 -3.79 5.73 2.60
N LEU A 77 -3.52 4.71 3.37
CA LEU A 77 -3.41 4.82 4.82
C LEU A 77 -1.93 4.92 5.20
N VAL A 78 -1.62 5.79 6.13
CA VAL A 78 -0.26 5.96 6.64
C VAL A 78 -0.28 5.70 8.14
N GLY A 79 0.50 4.73 8.59
CA GLY A 79 0.50 4.34 9.99
C GLY A 79 1.62 3.38 10.35
N PRO A 80 1.61 2.86 11.58
CA PRO A 80 2.66 2.01 12.09
C PRO A 80 2.61 0.60 11.50
N THR A 81 3.08 0.46 10.28
CA THR A 81 3.21 -0.83 9.61
C THR A 81 4.71 -1.15 9.45
N PRO A 82 5.12 -2.41 9.60
CA PRO A 82 6.53 -2.77 9.42
C PRO A 82 6.98 -2.71 7.97
N VAL A 83 6.03 -2.71 7.04
CA VAL A 83 6.33 -2.72 5.61
C VAL A 83 5.20 -2.01 4.87
N ASN A 84 5.53 -1.38 3.74
CA ASN A 84 4.52 -0.80 2.87
C ASN A 84 3.72 -1.91 2.21
N ILE A 85 2.41 -1.79 2.20
CA ILE A 85 1.50 -2.81 1.64
C ILE A 85 0.61 -2.17 0.59
N ILE A 86 0.60 -2.77 -0.58
CA ILE A 86 -0.30 -2.37 -1.66
C ILE A 86 -1.48 -3.33 -1.65
N GLY A 87 -2.65 -2.81 -1.35
CA GLY A 87 -3.86 -3.60 -1.26
C GLY A 87 -4.65 -3.65 -2.56
N ARG A 88 -5.79 -4.33 -2.50
CA ARG A 88 -6.62 -4.55 -3.69
C ARG A 88 -7.14 -3.26 -4.31
N ASN A 89 -7.33 -2.21 -3.51
CA ASN A 89 -7.82 -0.94 -4.04
C ASN A 89 -6.91 -0.37 -5.13
N MET A 90 -5.62 -0.65 -5.07
CA MET A 90 -4.65 -0.25 -6.07
C MET A 90 -4.41 -1.35 -7.10
N LEU A 91 -4.32 -2.60 -6.64
CA LEU A 91 -4.02 -3.73 -7.51
C LEU A 91 -5.06 -3.94 -8.59
N THR A 92 -6.34 -3.72 -8.29
CA THR A 92 -7.40 -3.85 -9.27
C THR A 92 -7.29 -2.83 -10.39
N GLN A 93 -6.80 -1.63 -10.09
CA GLN A 93 -6.60 -0.59 -11.10
C GLN A 93 -5.46 -0.92 -12.04
N LEU A 94 -4.48 -1.66 -11.56
CA LEU A 94 -3.32 -2.02 -12.36
C LEU A 94 -3.60 -3.17 -13.32
N GLY A 95 -4.74 -3.82 -13.18
CA GLY A 95 -5.05 -5.00 -13.95
C GLY A 95 -4.12 -6.17 -13.67
N CYS A 96 -3.47 -6.13 -12.51
CA CYS A 96 -2.55 -7.17 -12.11
C CYS A 96 -3.31 -8.39 -11.62
N THR A 97 -3.36 -9.40 -12.43
CA THR A 97 -3.57 -10.73 -11.92
C THR A 97 -2.21 -11.19 -11.42
N LEU A 98 -2.10 -11.39 -10.13
CA LEU A 98 -0.87 -11.90 -9.55
C LEU A 98 -0.78 -13.39 -9.83
N ASN A 99 -0.24 -13.73 -10.98
CA ASN A 99 0.04 -15.10 -11.33
C ASN A 99 1.49 -15.41 -10.93
N PHE A 100 1.65 -15.77 -9.71
CA PHE A 100 2.93 -16.23 -9.20
C PHE A 100 2.93 -17.74 -9.08
#